data_5dadea0e130c2b4b348353d6ddd5e2f9
#
_entry.id   5dadea0e130c2b4b348353d6ddd5e2f9
#
_cell.length_a   1.000
_cell.length_b   1.000
_cell.length_c   1.000
_cell.angle_alpha   90.00
_cell.angle_beta   90.00
_cell.angle_gamma   90.00
#
_symmetry.space_group_name_H-M   'P 1'
#
loop_
_entity.id
_entity.type
_entity.pdbx_description
1 polymer ?
#
loop_
_entity_poly.entity_id
_entity_poly.type
_entity_poly.pdbx_seq_one_letter_code
_entity_poly.pdbx_strand_id
1 'polypeptide(L)'
;GEIRRGNRWGLPFNFLLFSVVTVVIVSGTQSLFGKMITDPIETVSRVGNDLAVAIGLLTMITATIGINIVANFVSPAFDFSNCAPQKISFRTGGMIAAVGSILLTPWNLFNSPELIHYTLDVLGAFIGPLFGILIADFYLIKRGRVSVDDLFDDTPQGKYWYRNGFNPKAIAALLPSVGLGLIISFIPALHERSEEHTSELQ
;
A
#
# COMPACT_ATOMS: atom_id res chain seq x y z
N GLY A 1 19.00 -13.55 10.60
CA GLY A 1 18.20 -14.56 10.23
C GLY A 1 17.62 -14.59 8.83
N GLU A 2 16.76 -15.54 8.60
CA GLU A 2 16.09 -15.86 7.32
C GLU A 2 15.18 -14.73 6.84
N ILE A 3 14.36 -14.14 7.73
CA ILE A 3 13.49 -13.01 7.41
C ILE A 3 14.28 -11.84 6.81
N ARG A 4 15.45 -11.52 7.38
CA ARG A 4 16.30 -10.45 6.87
C ARG A 4 16.87 -10.77 5.49
N ARG A 5 17.23 -12.03 5.21
CA ARG A 5 17.70 -12.46 3.89
C ARG A 5 16.56 -12.45 2.88
N GLY A 6 15.38 -12.95 3.27
CA GLY A 6 14.18 -12.92 2.45
C GLY A 6 13.79 -11.53 2.02
N ASN A 7 13.72 -10.58 2.96
CA ASN A 7 13.37 -9.19 2.63
C ASN A 7 14.46 -8.48 1.81
N ARG A 8 15.75 -8.77 2.06
CA ARG A 8 16.85 -8.12 1.36
C ARG A 8 16.98 -8.55 -0.10
N TRP A 9 16.74 -9.82 -0.38
CA TRP A 9 16.94 -10.39 -1.71
C TRP A 9 15.62 -10.79 -2.39
N GLY A 10 14.68 -11.35 -1.62
CA GLY A 10 13.43 -11.84 -2.14
C GLY A 10 12.53 -10.73 -2.65
N LEU A 11 12.33 -9.65 -1.90
CA LEU A 11 11.50 -8.53 -2.33
C LEU A 11 12.04 -7.83 -3.59
N PRO A 12 13.31 -7.37 -3.64
CA PRO A 12 13.84 -6.73 -4.84
C PRO A 12 13.85 -7.65 -6.06
N PHE A 13 14.18 -8.92 -5.86
CA PHE A 13 14.19 -9.90 -6.96
C PHE A 13 12.78 -10.13 -7.52
N ASN A 14 11.80 -10.38 -6.66
CA ASN A 14 10.42 -10.57 -7.10
C ASN A 14 9.85 -9.32 -7.76
N PHE A 15 10.14 -8.13 -7.22
CA PHE A 15 9.70 -6.87 -7.79
C PHE A 15 10.32 -6.65 -9.19
N LEU A 16 11.63 -6.88 -9.33
CA LEU A 16 12.33 -6.79 -10.62
C LEU A 16 11.75 -7.78 -11.63
N LEU A 17 11.60 -9.05 -11.23
CA LEU A 17 11.04 -10.09 -12.08
C LEU A 17 9.64 -9.71 -12.56
N PHE A 18 8.77 -9.30 -11.62
CA PHE A 18 7.41 -8.85 -11.93
C PHE A 18 7.41 -7.66 -12.90
N SER A 19 8.25 -6.66 -12.65
CA SER A 19 8.37 -5.48 -13.51
C SER A 19 8.82 -5.84 -14.93
N VAL A 20 9.84 -6.67 -15.06
CA VAL A 20 10.34 -7.13 -16.36
C VAL A 20 9.26 -7.90 -17.11
N VAL A 21 8.58 -8.85 -16.44
CA VAL A 21 7.50 -9.63 -17.06
C VAL A 21 6.36 -8.71 -17.51
N THR A 22 5.97 -7.74 -16.70
CA THR A 22 4.92 -6.77 -17.04
C THR A 22 5.29 -5.95 -18.27
N VAL A 23 6.52 -5.40 -18.30
CA VAL A 23 6.99 -4.62 -19.46
C VAL A 23 7.04 -5.46 -20.72
N VAL A 24 7.55 -6.69 -20.65
CA VAL A 24 7.62 -7.61 -21.80
C VAL A 24 6.21 -7.94 -22.33
N ILE A 25 5.27 -8.24 -21.43
CA ILE A 25 3.89 -8.57 -21.82
C ILE A 25 3.23 -7.34 -22.48
N VAL A 26 3.24 -6.18 -21.81
CA VAL A 26 2.60 -4.97 -22.31
C VAL A 26 3.20 -4.52 -23.64
N SER A 27 4.55 -4.52 -23.76
CA SER A 27 5.23 -4.21 -25.02
C SER A 27 4.89 -5.23 -26.13
N GLY A 28 4.78 -6.50 -25.77
CA GLY A 28 4.38 -7.56 -26.68
C GLY A 28 2.97 -7.35 -27.24
N THR A 29 2.04 -6.79 -26.48
CA THR A 29 0.68 -6.47 -26.97
C THR A 29 0.70 -5.43 -28.08
N GLN A 30 1.61 -4.45 -28.01
CA GLN A 30 1.80 -3.46 -29.08
C GLN A 30 2.20 -4.13 -30.39
N SER A 31 3.10 -5.11 -30.35
CA SER A 31 3.57 -5.82 -31.54
C SER A 31 2.51 -6.76 -32.12
N LEU A 32 1.71 -7.40 -31.26
CA LEU A 32 0.73 -8.40 -31.67
C LEU A 32 -0.63 -7.77 -32.06
N PHE A 33 -1.05 -6.73 -31.37
CA PHE A 33 -2.40 -6.16 -31.50
C PHE A 33 -2.40 -4.71 -31.99
N GLY A 34 -1.24 -4.11 -32.23
CA GLY A 34 -1.11 -2.73 -32.70
C GLY A 34 -1.43 -1.66 -31.64
N LYS A 35 -1.71 -2.06 -30.39
CA LYS A 35 -1.95 -1.17 -29.25
C LYS A 35 -1.37 -1.74 -27.97
N MET A 36 -0.96 -0.87 -27.06
CA MET A 36 -0.58 -1.29 -25.70
C MET A 36 -1.82 -1.65 -24.89
N ILE A 37 -1.85 -2.86 -24.36
CA ILE A 37 -2.92 -3.36 -23.51
C ILE A 37 -2.33 -3.56 -22.10
N THR A 38 -2.77 -2.72 -21.18
CA THR A 38 -2.33 -2.75 -19.78
C THR A 38 -3.27 -3.56 -18.89
N ASP A 39 -4.51 -3.79 -19.33
CA ASP A 39 -5.47 -4.62 -18.62
C ASP A 39 -5.13 -6.11 -18.83
N PRO A 40 -4.81 -6.86 -17.78
CA PRO A 40 -4.50 -8.27 -17.88
C PRO A 40 -5.69 -9.12 -18.32
N ILE A 41 -6.93 -8.72 -18.01
CA ILE A 41 -8.15 -9.45 -18.43
C ILE A 41 -8.32 -9.30 -19.95
N GLU A 42 -8.18 -8.08 -20.47
CA GLU A 42 -8.21 -7.83 -21.91
C GLU A 42 -7.08 -8.58 -22.63
N THR A 43 -5.87 -8.61 -22.03
CA THR A 43 -4.73 -9.34 -22.60
C THR A 43 -5.03 -10.85 -22.70
N VAL A 44 -5.50 -11.46 -21.63
CA VAL A 44 -5.84 -12.90 -21.61
C VAL A 44 -6.98 -13.22 -22.58
N SER A 45 -8.00 -12.38 -22.66
CA SER A 45 -9.15 -12.62 -23.58
C SER A 45 -8.79 -12.60 -25.07
N ARG A 46 -7.63 -12.02 -25.42
CA ARG A 46 -7.13 -11.97 -26.81
C ARG A 46 -6.22 -13.13 -27.18
N VAL A 47 -5.92 -14.03 -26.25
CA VAL A 47 -5.19 -15.26 -26.54
C VAL A 47 -6.11 -16.18 -27.33
N GLY A 48 -5.71 -16.55 -28.54
CA GLY A 48 -6.54 -17.34 -29.47
C GLY A 48 -6.65 -18.83 -29.11
N ASN A 49 -6.57 -19.19 -27.82
CA ASN A 49 -6.63 -20.57 -27.32
C ASN A 49 -7.51 -20.63 -26.07
N ASP A 50 -8.66 -21.27 -26.16
CA ASP A 50 -9.66 -21.35 -25.10
C ASP A 50 -9.12 -21.97 -23.79
N LEU A 51 -8.25 -22.98 -23.90
CA LEU A 51 -7.62 -23.60 -22.71
C LEU A 51 -6.69 -22.61 -22.01
N ALA A 52 -5.89 -21.86 -22.77
CA ALA A 52 -4.99 -20.85 -22.20
C ALA A 52 -5.79 -19.71 -21.55
N VAL A 53 -6.90 -19.30 -22.17
CA VAL A 53 -7.83 -18.31 -21.60
C VAL A 53 -8.42 -18.81 -20.28
N ALA A 54 -8.91 -20.06 -20.27
CA ALA A 54 -9.49 -20.65 -19.05
C ALA A 54 -8.49 -20.74 -17.89
N ILE A 55 -7.27 -21.19 -18.18
CA ILE A 55 -6.18 -21.26 -17.17
C ILE A 55 -5.80 -19.86 -16.70
N GLY A 56 -5.67 -18.90 -17.61
CA GLY A 56 -5.35 -17.50 -17.28
C GLY A 56 -6.40 -16.87 -16.36
N LEU A 57 -7.68 -17.02 -16.70
CA LEU A 57 -8.79 -16.52 -15.89
C LEU A 57 -8.85 -17.18 -14.50
N LEU A 58 -8.67 -18.52 -14.44
CA LEU A 58 -8.63 -19.23 -13.16
C LEU A 58 -7.48 -18.73 -12.27
N THR A 59 -6.32 -18.51 -12.85
CA THR A 59 -5.15 -17.95 -12.15
C THR A 59 -5.45 -16.57 -11.64
N MET A 60 -6.05 -15.69 -12.45
CA MET A 60 -6.44 -14.35 -12.05
C MET A 60 -7.47 -14.33 -10.93
N ILE A 61 -8.50 -15.17 -11.02
CA ILE A 61 -9.51 -15.29 -9.96
C ILE A 61 -8.86 -15.72 -8.65
N THR A 62 -8.01 -16.74 -8.70
CA THR A 62 -7.33 -17.26 -7.51
C THR A 62 -6.40 -16.20 -6.90
N ALA A 63 -5.61 -15.52 -7.73
CA ALA A 63 -4.71 -14.47 -7.28
C ALA A 63 -5.48 -13.30 -6.67
N THR A 64 -6.54 -12.84 -7.33
CA THR A 64 -7.39 -11.73 -6.86
C THR A 64 -8.02 -12.06 -5.51
N ILE A 65 -8.61 -13.25 -5.35
CA ILE A 65 -9.19 -13.70 -4.08
C ILE A 65 -8.11 -13.75 -3.00
N GLY A 66 -6.96 -14.38 -3.28
CA GLY A 66 -5.87 -14.52 -2.33
C GLY A 66 -5.33 -13.18 -1.84
N ILE A 67 -5.05 -12.25 -2.76
CA ILE A 67 -4.56 -10.91 -2.43
C ILE A 67 -5.59 -10.13 -1.62
N ASN A 68 -6.86 -10.16 -2.03
CA ASN A 68 -7.92 -9.43 -1.31
C ASN A 68 -8.15 -9.98 0.10
N ILE A 69 -8.08 -11.29 0.31
CA ILE A 69 -8.19 -11.86 1.66
C ILE A 69 -7.02 -11.37 2.53
N VAL A 70 -5.79 -11.47 2.05
CA VAL A 70 -4.61 -11.16 2.86
C VAL A 70 -4.45 -9.67 3.06
N ALA A 71 -4.46 -8.88 2.01
CA ALA A 71 -4.16 -7.44 2.06
C ALA A 71 -5.36 -6.61 2.54
N ASN A 72 -6.56 -6.93 2.07
CA ASN A 72 -7.72 -6.06 2.27
C ASN A 72 -8.67 -6.53 3.38
N PHE A 73 -8.48 -7.74 3.92
CA PHE A 73 -9.27 -8.24 5.04
C PHE A 73 -8.41 -8.56 6.26
N VAL A 74 -7.41 -9.43 6.12
CA VAL A 74 -6.60 -9.90 7.27
C VAL A 74 -5.78 -8.77 7.86
N SER A 75 -5.09 -7.99 7.02
CA SER A 75 -4.26 -6.86 7.48
C SER A 75 -5.10 -5.80 8.21
N PRO A 76 -6.16 -5.21 7.62
CA PRO A 76 -7.01 -4.27 8.35
C PRO A 76 -7.66 -4.84 9.61
N ALA A 77 -8.01 -6.13 9.62
CA ALA A 77 -8.58 -6.77 10.80
C ALA A 77 -7.58 -6.78 11.98
N PHE A 78 -6.31 -7.05 11.71
CA PHE A 78 -5.25 -6.93 12.70
C PHE A 78 -5.00 -5.47 13.09
N ASP A 79 -4.97 -4.55 12.14
CA ASP A 79 -4.73 -3.13 12.40
C ASP A 79 -5.78 -2.57 13.36
N PHE A 80 -7.06 -2.81 13.09
CA PHE A 80 -8.15 -2.38 13.98
C PHE A 80 -8.07 -3.07 15.35
N SER A 81 -7.75 -4.37 15.40
CA SER A 81 -7.63 -5.07 16.69
C SER A 81 -6.43 -4.56 17.50
N ASN A 82 -5.34 -4.17 16.83
CA ASN A 82 -4.16 -3.60 17.51
C ASN A 82 -4.40 -2.18 18.03
N CYS A 83 -5.32 -1.41 17.42
CA CYS A 83 -5.68 -0.09 17.93
C CYS A 83 -6.33 -0.13 19.32
N ALA A 84 -7.11 -1.18 19.62
CA ALA A 84 -7.76 -1.34 20.92
C ALA A 84 -7.94 -2.84 21.25
N PRO A 85 -6.87 -3.58 21.59
CA PRO A 85 -6.88 -5.03 21.70
C PRO A 85 -7.87 -5.57 22.75
N GLN A 86 -8.15 -4.78 23.79
CA GLN A 86 -9.14 -5.14 24.82
C GLN A 86 -10.61 -4.97 24.40
N LYS A 87 -10.87 -4.21 23.32
CA LYS A 87 -12.24 -3.88 22.86
C LYS A 87 -12.55 -4.45 21.48
N ILE A 88 -11.56 -4.55 20.62
CA ILE A 88 -11.72 -4.94 19.21
C ILE A 88 -11.00 -6.28 19.01
N SER A 89 -11.78 -7.34 18.84
CA SER A 89 -11.24 -8.64 18.42
C SER A 89 -10.89 -8.62 16.93
N PHE A 90 -10.08 -9.57 16.47
CA PHE A 90 -9.80 -9.76 15.04
C PHE A 90 -11.08 -9.85 14.19
N ARG A 91 -12.08 -10.58 14.67
CA ARG A 91 -13.38 -10.70 13.98
C ARG A 91 -14.10 -9.36 13.89
N THR A 92 -14.12 -8.59 14.98
CA THR A 92 -14.72 -7.26 15.00
C THR A 92 -13.96 -6.30 14.08
N GLY A 93 -12.62 -6.34 14.08
CA GLY A 93 -11.78 -5.57 13.17
C GLY A 93 -12.06 -5.90 11.71
N GLY A 94 -12.19 -7.18 11.37
CA GLY A 94 -12.59 -7.62 10.03
C GLY A 94 -13.97 -7.13 9.61
N MET A 95 -14.95 -7.14 10.54
CA MET A 95 -16.28 -6.58 10.27
C MET A 95 -16.25 -5.07 10.04
N ILE A 96 -15.44 -4.33 10.83
CA ILE A 96 -15.24 -2.89 10.62
C ILE A 96 -14.65 -2.64 9.23
N ALA A 97 -13.61 -3.40 8.84
CA ALA A 97 -13.02 -3.29 7.51
C ALA A 97 -14.02 -3.60 6.39
N ALA A 98 -14.81 -4.67 6.52
CA ALA A 98 -15.80 -5.06 5.53
C ALA A 98 -16.92 -4.01 5.36
N VAL A 99 -17.48 -3.52 6.46
CA VAL A 99 -18.51 -2.46 6.42
C VAL A 99 -17.93 -1.16 5.91
N GLY A 100 -16.73 -0.78 6.38
CA GLY A 100 -16.02 0.41 5.92
C GLY A 100 -15.75 0.38 4.42
N SER A 101 -15.32 -0.75 3.86
CA SER A 101 -15.08 -0.88 2.42
C SER A 101 -16.37 -0.73 1.59
N ILE A 102 -17.52 -1.18 2.08
CA ILE A 102 -18.80 -0.96 1.41
C ILE A 102 -19.19 0.52 1.43
N LEU A 103 -19.02 1.18 2.59
CA LEU A 103 -19.33 2.60 2.75
C LEU A 103 -18.44 3.53 1.90
N LEU A 104 -17.20 3.13 1.65
CA LEU A 104 -16.27 3.86 0.76
C LEU A 104 -16.66 3.76 -0.72
N THR A 105 -17.63 2.92 -1.07
CA THR A 105 -18.16 2.78 -2.44
C THR A 105 -17.05 2.72 -3.52
N PRO A 106 -16.10 1.76 -3.43
CA PRO A 106 -14.93 1.71 -4.30
C PRO A 106 -15.30 1.64 -5.79
N TRP A 107 -16.45 1.07 -6.13
CA TRP A 107 -16.97 1.06 -7.50
C TRP A 107 -17.20 2.46 -8.08
N ASN A 108 -17.51 3.46 -7.25
CA ASN A 108 -17.63 4.85 -7.69
C ASN A 108 -16.26 5.49 -7.92
N LEU A 109 -15.27 5.14 -7.09
CA LEU A 109 -13.89 5.60 -7.26
C LEU A 109 -13.29 5.07 -8.56
N PHE A 110 -13.50 3.80 -8.88
CA PHE A 110 -12.97 3.18 -10.10
C PHE A 110 -13.62 3.67 -11.40
N ASN A 111 -14.79 4.30 -11.34
CA ASN A 111 -15.43 4.87 -12.51
C ASN A 111 -14.84 6.22 -12.95
N SER A 112 -14.01 6.86 -12.11
CA SER A 112 -13.38 8.14 -12.42
C SER A 112 -11.86 8.04 -12.20
N PRO A 113 -11.05 8.03 -13.28
CA PRO A 113 -9.59 8.04 -13.16
C PRO A 113 -9.07 9.19 -12.29
N GLU A 114 -9.65 10.36 -12.40
CA GLU A 114 -9.27 11.54 -11.59
C GLU A 114 -9.47 11.29 -10.09
N LEU A 115 -10.59 10.68 -9.69
CA LEU A 115 -10.82 10.34 -8.27
C LEU A 115 -9.83 9.30 -7.75
N ILE A 116 -9.40 8.37 -8.60
CA ILE A 116 -8.36 7.40 -8.23
C ILE A 116 -7.05 8.13 -7.96
N HIS A 117 -6.62 9.02 -8.86
CA HIS A 117 -5.39 9.80 -8.68
C HIS A 117 -5.44 10.64 -7.41
N TYR A 118 -6.47 11.42 -7.19
CA TYR A 118 -6.63 12.20 -5.96
C TYR A 118 -6.62 11.35 -4.69
N THR A 119 -7.25 10.17 -4.73
CA THR A 119 -7.26 9.26 -3.59
C THR A 119 -5.86 8.73 -3.29
N LEU A 120 -5.12 8.34 -4.33
CA LEU A 120 -3.75 7.85 -4.19
C LEU A 120 -2.80 8.95 -3.71
N ASP A 121 -2.95 10.17 -4.20
CA ASP A 121 -2.16 11.32 -3.78
C ASP A 121 -2.38 11.66 -2.30
N VAL A 122 -3.64 11.67 -1.85
CA VAL A 122 -3.98 11.86 -0.44
C VAL A 122 -3.36 10.76 0.42
N LEU A 123 -3.50 9.49 0.02
CA LEU A 123 -2.89 8.37 0.75
C LEU A 123 -1.36 8.46 0.75
N GLY A 124 -0.76 8.82 -0.37
CA GLY A 124 0.68 9.05 -0.51
C GLY A 124 1.20 10.14 0.42
N ALA A 125 0.45 11.24 0.54
CA ALA A 125 0.77 12.35 1.45
C ALA A 125 0.84 11.92 2.93
N PHE A 126 0.16 10.84 3.34
CA PHE A 126 0.28 10.25 4.67
C PHE A 126 1.39 9.21 4.77
N ILE A 127 1.53 8.34 3.79
CA ILE A 127 2.45 7.19 3.84
C ILE A 127 3.91 7.65 3.89
N GLY A 128 4.29 8.63 3.07
CA GLY A 128 5.66 9.16 3.04
C GLY A 128 6.13 9.69 4.39
N PRO A 129 5.42 10.66 5.00
CA PRO A 129 5.75 11.16 6.33
C PRO A 129 5.75 10.11 7.43
N LEU A 130 4.79 9.18 7.44
CA LEU A 130 4.76 8.07 8.42
C LEU A 130 6.01 7.21 8.31
N PHE A 131 6.42 6.86 7.10
CA PHE A 131 7.64 6.08 6.87
C PHE A 131 8.89 6.87 7.30
N GLY A 132 8.96 8.15 6.96
CA GLY A 132 10.04 9.04 7.40
C GLY A 132 10.17 9.12 8.92
N ILE A 133 9.04 9.24 9.64
CA ILE A 133 9.02 9.24 11.11
C ILE A 133 9.51 7.90 11.67
N LEU A 134 9.09 6.77 11.10
CA LEU A 134 9.54 5.43 11.53
C LEU A 134 11.06 5.28 11.37
N ILE A 135 11.61 5.71 10.23
CA ILE A 135 13.06 5.68 9.98
C ILE A 135 13.80 6.60 10.97
N ALA A 136 13.33 7.82 11.14
CA ALA A 136 13.94 8.78 12.04
C ALA A 136 13.88 8.30 13.50
N ASP A 137 12.74 7.78 13.94
CA ASP A 137 12.60 7.23 15.29
C ASP A 137 13.56 6.05 15.51
N PHE A 138 13.61 5.11 14.57
CA PHE A 138 14.45 3.93 14.71
C PHE A 138 15.94 4.25 14.62
N TYR A 139 16.39 4.97 13.60
CA TYR A 139 17.82 5.17 13.37
C TYR A 139 18.40 6.38 14.11
N LEU A 140 17.68 7.50 14.16
CA LEU A 140 18.19 8.74 14.73
C LEU A 140 17.90 8.88 16.23
N ILE A 141 16.66 8.58 16.64
CA ILE A 141 16.23 8.77 18.04
C ILE A 141 16.62 7.55 18.87
N LYS A 142 16.20 6.35 18.48
CA LYS A 142 16.44 5.10 19.23
C LYS A 142 17.77 4.45 18.91
N ARG A 143 18.47 4.92 17.84
CA ARG A 143 19.77 4.39 17.41
C ARG A 143 19.78 2.86 17.23
N GLY A 144 18.70 2.32 16.67
CA GLY A 144 18.51 0.89 16.46
C GLY A 144 18.21 0.07 17.73
N ARG A 145 17.99 0.72 18.87
CA ARG A 145 17.71 0.06 20.16
C ARG A 145 16.25 0.16 20.50
N VAL A 146 15.50 -0.89 20.19
CA VAL A 146 14.08 -1.01 20.56
C VAL A 146 13.96 -2.16 21.55
N SER A 147 13.35 -1.90 22.71
CA SER A 147 13.00 -2.94 23.66
C SER A 147 11.73 -3.63 23.16
N VAL A 148 11.87 -4.90 22.79
CA VAL A 148 10.75 -5.67 22.24
C VAL A 148 9.70 -5.92 23.31
N ASP A 149 10.13 -6.21 24.55
CA ASP A 149 9.20 -6.48 25.66
C ASP A 149 8.34 -5.24 25.99
N ASP A 150 8.96 -4.05 25.97
CA ASP A 150 8.24 -2.79 26.22
C ASP A 150 7.24 -2.41 25.11
N LEU A 151 7.33 -3.01 23.91
CA LEU A 151 6.36 -2.76 22.84
C LEU A 151 4.98 -3.37 23.13
N PHE A 152 4.95 -4.37 23.99
CA PHE A 152 3.71 -5.06 24.38
C PHE A 152 3.17 -4.59 25.75
N ASP A 153 3.81 -3.59 26.36
CA ASP A 153 3.35 -2.98 27.61
C ASP A 153 2.35 -1.86 27.27
N ASP A 154 1.07 -2.14 27.47
CA ASP A 154 -0.06 -1.22 27.25
C ASP A 154 -0.49 -0.45 28.51
N THR A 155 0.36 -0.47 29.56
CA THR A 155 0.10 0.26 30.79
C THR A 155 0.52 1.74 30.68
N PRO A 156 -0.10 2.64 31.46
CA PRO A 156 0.31 4.06 31.51
C PRO A 156 1.76 4.29 31.94
N GLN A 157 2.41 3.30 32.56
CA GLN A 157 3.82 3.30 32.97
C GLN A 157 4.74 2.74 31.89
N GLY A 158 4.19 2.14 30.85
CA GLY A 158 4.93 1.55 29.73
C GLY A 158 5.80 2.58 29.01
N LYS A 159 7.02 2.18 28.64
CA LYS A 159 8.01 3.05 27.99
C LYS A 159 7.52 3.71 26.70
N TYR A 160 6.66 3.03 25.97
CA TYR A 160 6.10 3.48 24.69
C TYR A 160 4.66 3.95 24.80
N TRP A 161 4.11 4.06 26.02
CA TRP A 161 2.77 4.61 26.25
C TRP A 161 2.66 6.10 25.87
N TYR A 162 3.77 6.83 25.97
CA TYR A 162 3.86 8.28 25.70
C TYR A 162 2.80 9.08 26.50
N ARG A 163 1.96 9.83 25.79
CA ARG A 163 0.88 10.62 26.40
C ARG A 163 -0.47 10.03 25.99
N ASN A 164 -1.07 9.22 26.88
CA ASN A 164 -2.33 8.51 26.62
C ASN A 164 -2.34 7.69 25.30
N GLY A 165 -1.26 6.97 25.04
CA GLY A 165 -1.12 6.16 23.84
C GLY A 165 -0.64 6.91 22.59
N PHE A 166 -0.46 8.24 22.65
CA PHE A 166 -0.03 9.06 21.52
C PHE A 166 1.37 9.63 21.73
N ASN A 167 2.18 9.59 20.68
CA ASN A 167 3.48 10.27 20.67
C ASN A 167 3.32 11.70 20.13
N PRO A 168 3.31 12.74 21.00
CA PRO A 168 3.06 14.11 20.56
C PRO A 168 4.15 14.66 19.63
N LYS A 169 5.40 14.17 19.75
CA LYS A 169 6.49 14.58 18.85
C LYS A 169 6.30 14.02 17.45
N ALA A 170 5.86 12.75 17.35
CA ALA A 170 5.56 12.13 16.07
C ALA A 170 4.36 12.82 15.38
N ILE A 171 3.32 13.18 16.14
CA ILE A 171 2.16 13.92 15.62
C ILE A 171 2.58 15.32 15.15
N ALA A 172 3.40 16.02 15.93
CA ALA A 172 3.91 17.35 15.56
C ALA A 172 4.80 17.34 14.31
N ALA A 173 5.46 16.22 14.01
CA ALA A 173 6.19 16.03 12.77
C ALA A 173 5.27 15.61 11.62
N LEU A 174 4.27 14.76 11.90
CA LEU A 174 3.36 14.21 10.89
C LEU A 174 2.49 15.31 10.26
N LEU A 175 1.81 16.10 11.08
CA LEU A 175 0.83 17.07 10.59
C LEU A 175 1.39 18.09 9.58
N PRO A 176 2.53 18.76 9.85
CA PRO A 176 3.12 19.68 8.86
C PRO A 176 3.59 18.95 7.60
N SER A 177 4.14 17.75 7.73
CA SER A 177 4.64 16.97 6.59
C SER A 177 3.50 16.52 5.69
N VAL A 178 2.39 16.04 6.27
CA VAL A 178 1.18 15.71 5.51
C VAL A 178 0.58 16.95 4.87
N GLY A 179 0.50 18.07 5.63
CA GLY A 179 0.01 19.35 5.10
C GLY A 179 0.82 19.81 3.89
N LEU A 180 2.14 19.71 3.96
CA LEU A 180 3.01 20.02 2.82
C LEU A 180 2.77 19.07 1.64
N GLY A 181 2.65 17.78 1.89
CA GLY A 181 2.34 16.79 0.86
C GLY A 181 1.02 17.08 0.14
N LEU A 182 -0.04 17.36 0.91
CA LEU A 182 -1.34 17.73 0.34
C LEU A 182 -1.27 19.05 -0.46
N ILE A 183 -0.56 20.07 0.03
CA ILE A 183 -0.35 21.33 -0.70
C ILE A 183 0.33 21.06 -2.04
N ILE A 184 1.37 20.24 -2.08
CA ILE A 184 2.07 19.89 -3.32
C ILE A 184 1.14 19.15 -4.29
N SER A 185 0.37 18.19 -3.81
CA SER A 185 -0.56 17.40 -4.64
C SER A 185 -1.71 18.23 -5.22
N PHE A 186 -2.19 19.25 -4.49
CA PHE A 186 -3.36 20.01 -4.92
C PHE A 186 -3.04 21.38 -5.59
N ILE A 187 -1.77 21.77 -5.67
CA ILE A 187 -1.36 22.95 -6.45
C ILE A 187 -0.92 22.47 -7.85
N PRO A 188 -1.67 22.81 -8.93
CA PRO A 188 -1.39 22.30 -10.28
C PRO A 188 0.06 22.56 -10.74
N ALA A 189 0.59 23.74 -10.47
CA ALA A 189 1.96 24.12 -10.86
C ALA A 189 3.07 23.30 -10.14
N LEU A 190 2.78 22.73 -8.98
CA LEU A 190 3.71 21.88 -8.23
C LEU A 190 3.52 20.41 -8.60
N HIS A 191 2.29 20.02 -8.95
CA HIS A 191 1.95 18.68 -9.38
C HIS A 191 2.59 18.35 -10.75
N GLU A 192 2.42 19.22 -11.75
CA GLU A 192 3.06 19.09 -13.06
C GLU A 192 4.58 18.97 -12.95
N ARG A 193 5.21 19.75 -12.08
CA ARG A 193 6.66 19.67 -11.85
C ARG A 193 7.11 18.37 -11.21
N SER A 194 6.29 17.76 -10.35
CA SER A 194 6.59 16.47 -9.72
C SER A 194 6.45 15.32 -10.70
N GLU A 195 5.49 15.37 -11.61
CA GLU A 195 5.30 14.38 -12.68
C GLU A 195 6.42 14.48 -13.74
N GLU A 196 6.84 15.68 -14.12
CA GLU A 196 7.92 15.92 -15.07
C GLU A 196 9.24 15.32 -14.55
N HIS A 197 9.59 15.54 -13.28
CA HIS A 197 10.76 14.92 -12.66
C HIS A 197 10.65 13.39 -12.54
N THR A 198 9.47 12.86 -12.36
CA THR A 198 9.26 11.40 -12.28
C THR A 198 9.35 10.76 -13.65
N SER A 199 8.91 11.43 -14.70
CA SER A 199 9.00 10.97 -16.09
C SER A 199 10.42 11.05 -16.66
N GLU A 200 11.25 12.00 -16.20
CA GLU A 200 12.68 12.11 -16.57
C GLU A 200 13.56 11.02 -15.92
N LEU A 201 13.07 10.39 -14.85
CA LEU A 201 13.78 9.31 -14.13
C LEU A 201 13.35 7.90 -14.58
N GLN A 202 12.39 7.78 -15.50
CA GLN A 202 11.95 6.53 -16.14
C GLN A 202 12.52 6.37 -17.53
#